data_f2fbb0b8bc718b31fdc3b998426cfe7d
#
_entry.id   f2fbb0b8bc718b31fdc3b998426cfe7d
#
_cell.length_a   1.000
_cell.length_b   1.000
_cell.length_c   1.000
_cell.angle_alpha   90.00
_cell.angle_beta   90.00
_cell.angle_gamma   90.00
#
_symmetry.space_group_name_H-M   'P 1'
#
loop_
_entity.id
_entity.type
_entity.pdbx_description
1 polymer ?
#
loop_
_entity_poly.entity_id
_entity_poly.type
_entity_poly.pdbx_seq_one_letter_code
_entity_poly.pdbx_strand_id
1 'polypeptide(L)'
;MTANTLPANLKLWHNDLKNIDMTTLSASFEVDISHLHELGVVDPSSARSLEIFTSGQLNSNERLYFSLWGSKLLSTVSFEAKKKLFSQGEEVSVAYFIVSGHLLALQGDRIDRLGPGSVICLAEGLAGLPSTKTVITVNSVQARIIPLHKVDSFVPHLPQALRDTIRTNVMRTLDIQQLPKGVL
;
A
#
# COMPACT_ATOMS: atom_id res chain seq x y z
N MET A 1 -31.31 7.91 -9.50
CA MET A 1 -30.79 7.04 -8.43
C MET A 1 -30.43 5.70 -9.07
N THR A 2 -29.18 5.56 -9.51
CA THR A 2 -28.69 4.30 -10.09
C THR A 2 -28.11 3.46 -8.96
N ALA A 3 -28.76 2.35 -8.66
CA ALA A 3 -28.28 1.37 -7.70
C ALA A 3 -26.91 0.85 -8.16
N ASN A 4 -25.90 1.08 -7.34
CA ASN A 4 -24.53 0.61 -7.55
C ASN A 4 -24.51 -0.91 -7.32
N THR A 5 -24.89 -1.67 -8.34
CA THR A 5 -24.91 -3.15 -8.31
C THR A 5 -23.46 -3.61 -8.36
N LEU A 6 -22.95 -4.13 -7.26
CA LEU A 6 -21.68 -4.84 -7.21
C LEU A 6 -21.67 -5.98 -8.25
N PRO A 7 -20.58 -6.21 -8.98
CA PRO A 7 -20.49 -7.31 -9.95
C PRO A 7 -20.77 -8.66 -9.28
N ALA A 8 -21.34 -9.59 -10.05
CA ALA A 8 -21.86 -10.86 -9.55
C ALA A 8 -20.83 -11.75 -8.83
N ASN A 9 -19.54 -11.61 -9.17
CA ASN A 9 -18.41 -12.29 -8.52
C ASN A 9 -18.13 -11.78 -7.08
N LEU A 10 -18.67 -10.65 -6.67
CA LEU A 10 -18.58 -10.15 -5.29
C LEU A 10 -19.66 -10.73 -4.35
N LYS A 11 -20.63 -11.48 -4.87
CA LYS A 11 -21.63 -12.19 -4.04
C LYS A 11 -21.09 -13.44 -3.31
N LEU A 12 -19.90 -13.91 -3.65
CA LEU A 12 -19.20 -15.03 -3.00
C LEU A 12 -18.68 -14.72 -1.58
N TRP A 13 -18.90 -13.52 -1.07
CA TRP A 13 -18.23 -12.94 0.09
C TRP A 13 -18.54 -13.55 1.45
N HIS A 14 -19.60 -14.33 1.60
CA HIS A 14 -20.00 -14.80 2.95
C HIS A 14 -19.48 -16.17 3.34
N ASN A 15 -19.14 -17.04 2.38
CA ASN A 15 -18.71 -18.41 2.69
C ASN A 15 -17.25 -18.71 2.35
N ASP A 16 -16.62 -17.99 1.42
CA ASP A 16 -15.27 -18.34 0.92
C ASP A 16 -14.12 -17.65 1.66
N LEU A 17 -14.41 -16.59 2.44
CA LEU A 17 -13.38 -15.91 3.24
C LEU A 17 -12.75 -16.78 4.34
N LYS A 18 -13.40 -17.90 4.68
CA LYS A 18 -12.86 -18.84 5.69
C LYS A 18 -11.78 -19.78 5.14
N ASN A 19 -11.68 -19.92 3.81
CA ASN A 19 -10.77 -20.85 3.13
C ASN A 19 -9.71 -20.17 2.25
N ILE A 20 -9.61 -18.84 2.28
CA ILE A 20 -8.52 -18.14 1.59
C ILE A 20 -7.25 -18.41 2.39
N ASP A 21 -6.30 -19.09 1.78
CA ASP A 21 -4.96 -19.29 2.34
C ASP A 21 -4.36 -17.92 2.68
N MET A 22 -4.19 -17.66 3.97
CA MET A 22 -3.74 -16.38 4.52
C MET A 22 -2.26 -16.10 4.20
N THR A 23 -1.57 -17.01 3.51
CA THR A 23 -0.13 -16.94 3.25
C THR A 23 0.26 -16.07 2.06
N THR A 24 -0.69 -15.65 1.21
CA THR A 24 -0.40 -14.78 0.07
C THR A 24 -0.71 -13.31 0.37
N LEU A 25 -0.02 -12.73 1.34
CA LEU A 25 -0.01 -11.28 1.53
C LEU A 25 0.95 -10.66 0.50
N SER A 26 0.41 -10.00 -0.51
CA SER A 26 1.21 -9.17 -1.42
C SER A 26 1.44 -7.80 -0.79
N ALA A 27 2.34 -7.74 0.18
CA ALA A 27 2.82 -6.49 0.74
C ALA A 27 4.05 -6.01 -0.04
N SER A 28 4.25 -4.69 -0.13
CA SER A 28 5.47 -4.12 -0.71
C SER A 28 6.72 -4.51 0.09
N PHE A 29 6.54 -4.78 1.37
CA PHE A 29 7.50 -5.39 2.29
C PHE A 29 6.74 -6.06 3.43
N GLU A 30 7.34 -7.11 3.99
CA GLU A 30 6.74 -7.88 5.08
C GLU A 30 6.99 -7.22 6.43
N VAL A 31 5.94 -7.06 7.23
CA VAL A 31 5.99 -6.49 8.58
C VAL A 31 5.21 -7.37 9.53
N ASP A 32 5.86 -7.85 10.57
CA ASP A 32 5.19 -8.54 11.68
C ASP A 32 4.65 -7.53 12.69
N ILE A 33 3.37 -7.21 12.54
CA ILE A 33 2.68 -6.28 13.46
C ILE A 33 2.56 -6.89 14.87
N SER A 34 2.44 -8.21 15.00
CA SER A 34 2.37 -8.87 16.31
C SER A 34 3.68 -8.68 17.07
N HIS A 35 4.81 -8.87 16.40
CA HIS A 35 6.13 -8.61 16.98
C HIS A 35 6.30 -7.14 17.41
N LEU A 36 5.85 -6.18 16.59
CA LEU A 36 5.87 -4.77 16.98
C LEU A 36 5.06 -4.51 18.27
N HIS A 37 3.86 -5.09 18.38
CA HIS A 37 3.02 -4.97 19.56
C HIS A 37 3.66 -5.62 20.80
N GLU A 38 4.27 -6.78 20.66
CA GLU A 38 5.00 -7.48 21.74
C GLU A 38 6.16 -6.63 22.28
N LEU A 39 6.85 -5.89 21.43
CA LEU A 39 7.87 -4.93 21.82
C LEU A 39 7.29 -3.65 22.46
N GLY A 40 5.98 -3.45 22.40
CA GLY A 40 5.30 -2.25 22.90
C GLY A 40 5.23 -1.09 21.88
N VAL A 41 5.43 -1.38 20.59
CA VAL A 41 5.30 -0.39 19.51
C VAL A 41 3.83 -0.34 19.07
N VAL A 42 3.05 0.49 19.76
CA VAL A 42 1.60 0.67 19.50
C VAL A 42 1.25 2.06 18.99
N ASP A 43 2.15 3.03 19.14
CA ASP A 43 2.03 4.41 18.66
C ASP A 43 3.43 4.92 18.31
N PRO A 44 3.69 5.32 17.04
CA PRO A 44 5.02 5.73 16.59
C PRO A 44 5.51 7.03 17.25
N SER A 45 4.63 7.80 17.90
CA SER A 45 4.97 9.03 18.60
C SER A 45 5.30 8.81 20.08
N SER A 46 5.03 7.63 20.63
CA SER A 46 5.29 7.33 22.03
C SER A 46 6.78 7.24 22.33
N ALA A 47 7.19 7.65 23.55
CA ALA A 47 8.58 7.55 24.00
C ALA A 47 9.10 6.11 23.94
N ARG A 48 8.28 5.13 24.30
CA ARG A 48 8.62 3.71 24.24
C ARG A 48 8.88 3.23 22.80
N SER A 49 8.03 3.60 21.86
CA SER A 49 8.21 3.22 20.44
C SER A 49 9.48 3.85 19.86
N LEU A 50 9.78 5.10 20.20
CA LEU A 50 11.02 5.78 19.77
C LEU A 50 12.27 5.12 20.37
N GLU A 51 12.22 4.70 21.64
CA GLU A 51 13.28 3.94 22.28
C GLU A 51 13.55 2.62 21.53
N ILE A 52 12.51 1.83 21.24
CA ILE A 52 12.63 0.58 20.47
C ILE A 52 13.19 0.84 19.07
N PHE A 53 12.72 1.89 18.39
CA PHE A 53 13.22 2.24 17.07
C PHE A 53 14.73 2.55 17.06
N THR A 54 15.23 3.22 18.10
CA THR A 54 16.65 3.59 18.24
C THR A 54 17.52 2.47 18.77
N SER A 55 16.95 1.50 19.51
CA SER A 55 17.70 0.40 20.15
C SER A 55 18.25 -0.64 19.19
N GLY A 56 17.81 -0.64 17.92
CA GLY A 56 18.20 -1.63 16.92
C GLY A 56 17.44 -2.96 17.00
N GLN A 57 16.38 -3.05 17.79
CA GLN A 57 15.55 -4.27 17.92
C GLN A 57 14.67 -4.53 16.69
N LEU A 58 14.35 -3.49 15.91
CA LEU A 58 13.55 -3.61 14.71
C LEU A 58 14.39 -4.03 13.50
N ASN A 59 13.89 -4.96 12.70
CA ASN A 59 14.47 -5.30 11.41
C ASN A 59 14.29 -4.16 10.38
N SER A 60 14.87 -4.30 9.19
CA SER A 60 14.84 -3.25 8.15
C SER A 60 13.42 -2.91 7.69
N ASN A 61 12.56 -3.91 7.53
CA ASN A 61 11.17 -3.72 7.10
C ASN A 61 10.34 -3.03 8.18
N GLU A 62 10.49 -3.45 9.44
CA GLU A 62 9.83 -2.83 10.59
C GLU A 62 10.28 -1.38 10.80
N ARG A 63 11.57 -1.09 10.60
CA ARG A 63 12.09 0.29 10.66
C ARG A 63 11.52 1.17 9.56
N LEU A 64 11.41 0.64 8.35
CA LEU A 64 10.79 1.36 7.23
C LEU A 64 9.30 1.62 7.51
N TYR A 65 8.58 0.58 7.95
CA TYR A 65 7.19 0.70 8.35
C TYR A 65 7.00 1.75 9.44
N PHE A 66 7.77 1.69 10.51
CA PHE A 66 7.73 2.64 11.62
C PHE A 66 7.96 4.08 11.14
N SER A 67 8.95 4.29 10.26
CA SER A 67 9.29 5.60 9.71
C SER A 67 8.15 6.18 8.87
N LEU A 68 7.50 5.36 8.05
CA LEU A 68 6.36 5.78 7.23
C LEU A 68 5.11 6.01 8.08
N TRP A 69 4.85 5.12 9.05
CA TRP A 69 3.74 5.26 9.99
C TRP A 69 3.86 6.53 10.84
N GLY A 70 5.04 6.81 11.39
CA GLY A 70 5.32 7.99 12.21
C GLY A 70 5.58 9.28 11.43
N SER A 71 5.60 9.25 10.10
CA SER A 71 5.92 10.42 9.27
C SER A 71 4.94 11.56 9.48
N LYS A 72 5.45 12.74 9.86
CA LYS A 72 4.67 13.97 9.95
C LYS A 72 4.42 14.63 8.58
N LEU A 73 5.11 14.17 7.54
CA LEU A 73 4.97 14.67 6.16
C LEU A 73 3.79 14.06 5.42
N LEU A 74 3.29 12.90 5.89
CA LEU A 74 2.19 12.17 5.28
C LEU A 74 0.92 12.33 6.11
N SER A 75 -0.17 12.73 5.46
CA SER A 75 -1.48 12.80 6.10
C SER A 75 -2.03 11.42 6.39
N THR A 76 -2.78 11.29 7.48
CA THR A 76 -3.50 10.07 7.83
C THR A 76 -4.90 10.12 7.24
N VAL A 77 -5.37 8.97 6.77
CA VAL A 77 -6.77 8.75 6.37
C VAL A 77 -7.25 7.43 6.94
N SER A 78 -8.54 7.37 7.26
CA SER A 78 -9.22 6.14 7.68
C SER A 78 -10.34 5.82 6.72
N PHE A 79 -10.51 4.55 6.41
CA PHE A 79 -11.57 4.03 5.56
C PHE A 79 -12.36 2.98 6.32
N GLU A 80 -13.67 3.01 6.15
CA GLU A 80 -14.56 1.98 6.69
C GLU A 80 -14.42 0.67 5.87
N ALA A 81 -14.94 -0.41 6.43
CA ALA A 81 -15.03 -1.69 5.73
C ALA A 81 -15.86 -1.58 4.45
N LYS A 82 -15.51 -2.38 3.44
CA LYS A 82 -16.19 -2.47 2.14
C LYS A 82 -16.12 -1.18 1.30
N LYS A 83 -15.19 -0.30 1.60
CA LYS A 83 -14.95 0.90 0.81
C LYS A 83 -14.06 0.55 -0.39
N LYS A 84 -14.50 0.89 -1.60
CA LYS A 84 -13.66 0.83 -2.80
C LYS A 84 -12.75 2.06 -2.81
N LEU A 85 -11.42 1.83 -2.86
CA LEU A 85 -10.41 2.88 -2.91
C LEU A 85 -10.02 3.23 -4.33
N PHE A 86 -9.88 2.20 -5.17
CA PHE A 86 -9.56 2.33 -6.60
C PHE A 86 -10.39 1.36 -7.42
N SER A 87 -10.72 1.75 -8.63
CA SER A 87 -11.23 0.85 -9.67
C SER A 87 -10.12 0.58 -10.69
N GLN A 88 -10.04 -0.63 -11.22
CA GLN A 88 -9.14 -0.92 -12.33
C GLN A 88 -9.41 0.04 -13.51
N GLY A 89 -8.38 0.64 -14.07
CA GLY A 89 -8.46 1.64 -15.14
C GLY A 89 -8.73 3.08 -14.66
N GLU A 90 -8.90 3.30 -13.34
CA GLU A 90 -9.07 4.64 -12.77
C GLU A 90 -7.73 5.39 -12.71
N GLU A 91 -7.77 6.69 -13.00
CA GLU A 91 -6.60 7.56 -12.90
C GLU A 91 -6.08 7.61 -11.45
N VAL A 92 -4.75 7.55 -11.29
CA VAL A 92 -4.09 7.50 -10.00
C VAL A 92 -3.44 8.85 -9.69
N SER A 93 -4.00 9.59 -8.74
CA SER A 93 -3.47 10.87 -8.26
C SER A 93 -2.81 10.78 -6.88
N VAL A 94 -3.10 9.71 -6.14
CA VAL A 94 -2.57 9.43 -4.80
C VAL A 94 -2.22 7.96 -4.66
N ALA A 95 -1.23 7.66 -3.81
CA ALA A 95 -0.96 6.32 -3.35
C ALA A 95 -1.23 6.23 -1.85
N TYR A 96 -1.44 5.00 -1.35
CA TYR A 96 -1.68 4.76 0.07
C TYR A 96 -0.66 3.77 0.62
N PHE A 97 -0.04 4.15 1.74
CA PHE A 97 0.71 3.23 2.60
C PHE A 97 -0.22 2.74 3.71
N ILE A 98 -0.42 1.44 3.81
CA ILE A 98 -1.35 0.82 4.76
C ILE A 98 -0.65 0.66 6.12
N VAL A 99 -1.24 1.31 7.14
CA VAL A 99 -0.79 1.23 8.53
C VAL A 99 -1.49 0.10 9.26
N SER A 100 -2.81 -0.01 9.10
CA SER A 100 -3.58 -1.07 9.75
C SER A 100 -4.79 -1.46 8.90
N GLY A 101 -5.35 -2.64 9.18
CA GLY A 101 -6.47 -3.19 8.44
C GLY A 101 -6.03 -4.02 7.23
N HIS A 102 -7.02 -4.53 6.49
CA HIS A 102 -6.82 -5.41 5.34
C HIS A 102 -7.68 -4.98 4.16
N LEU A 103 -7.16 -5.24 2.96
CA LEU A 103 -7.81 -4.93 1.70
C LEU A 103 -7.74 -6.15 0.78
N LEU A 104 -8.57 -6.13 -0.25
CA LEU A 104 -8.47 -7.04 -1.39
C LEU A 104 -8.14 -6.21 -2.63
N ALA A 105 -7.19 -6.70 -3.42
CA ALA A 105 -6.85 -6.18 -4.72
C ALA A 105 -7.25 -7.22 -5.78
N LEU A 106 -8.12 -6.81 -6.72
CA LEU A 106 -8.69 -7.67 -7.75
C LEU A 106 -8.13 -7.25 -9.11
N GLN A 107 -7.55 -8.21 -9.83
CA GLN A 107 -7.02 -8.01 -11.19
C GLN A 107 -7.40 -9.22 -12.06
N GLY A 108 -8.40 -9.06 -12.93
CA GLY A 108 -8.99 -10.21 -13.63
C GLY A 108 -9.54 -11.23 -12.63
N ASP A 109 -9.10 -12.48 -12.75
CA ASP A 109 -9.50 -13.57 -11.85
C ASP A 109 -8.61 -13.70 -10.60
N ARG A 110 -7.56 -12.88 -10.52
CA ARG A 110 -6.63 -12.88 -9.38
C ARG A 110 -7.14 -11.98 -8.26
N ILE A 111 -7.10 -12.50 -7.04
CA ILE A 111 -7.42 -11.75 -5.81
C ILE A 111 -6.22 -11.85 -4.88
N ASP A 112 -5.62 -10.68 -4.58
CA ASP A 112 -4.53 -10.56 -3.62
C ASP A 112 -5.07 -9.94 -2.33
N ARG A 113 -4.66 -10.47 -1.18
CA ARG A 113 -4.91 -9.85 0.12
C ARG A 113 -3.75 -8.92 0.48
N LEU A 114 -4.08 -7.68 0.84
CA LEU A 114 -3.13 -6.66 1.24
C LEU A 114 -3.34 -6.32 2.72
N GLY A 115 -2.22 -6.08 3.42
CA GLY A 115 -2.23 -5.76 4.85
C GLY A 115 -1.28 -4.61 5.18
N PRO A 116 -0.96 -4.42 6.47
CA PRO A 116 0.00 -3.42 6.92
C PRO A 116 1.35 -3.55 6.22
N GLY A 117 1.96 -2.42 5.83
CA GLY A 117 3.18 -2.39 5.01
C GLY A 117 2.93 -2.38 3.50
N SER A 118 1.71 -2.68 3.04
CA SER A 118 1.38 -2.58 1.61
C SER A 118 1.37 -1.13 1.15
N VAL A 119 1.88 -0.90 -0.06
CA VAL A 119 1.80 0.39 -0.76
C VAL A 119 0.95 0.22 -2.02
N ILE A 120 -0.12 0.97 -2.11
CA ILE A 120 -1.13 0.82 -3.15
C ILE A 120 -1.02 1.96 -4.16
N CYS A 121 -1.03 1.61 -5.44
CA CYS A 121 -1.02 2.54 -6.59
C CYS A 121 0.21 3.48 -6.67
N LEU A 122 1.29 3.21 -5.93
CA LEU A 122 2.52 4.02 -6.05
C LEU A 122 3.24 3.72 -7.38
N ALA A 123 3.36 2.45 -7.74
CA ALA A 123 4.04 2.05 -8.97
C ALA A 123 3.30 2.56 -10.22
N GLU A 124 1.97 2.41 -10.25
CA GLU A 124 1.11 2.95 -11.31
C GLU A 124 1.24 4.47 -11.42
N GLY A 125 1.15 5.18 -10.29
CA GLY A 125 1.29 6.62 -10.25
C GLY A 125 2.65 7.11 -10.74
N LEU A 126 3.75 6.49 -10.27
CA LEU A 126 5.11 6.78 -10.72
C LEU A 126 5.32 6.46 -12.21
N ALA A 127 4.56 5.52 -12.75
CA ALA A 127 4.60 5.17 -14.17
C ALA A 127 3.65 6.03 -15.02
N GLY A 128 2.84 6.91 -14.43
CA GLY A 128 1.80 7.66 -15.14
C GLY A 128 0.71 6.77 -15.74
N LEU A 129 0.46 5.61 -15.12
CA LEU A 129 -0.51 4.61 -15.57
C LEU A 129 -1.76 4.62 -14.67
N PRO A 130 -2.92 4.24 -15.21
CA PRO A 130 -4.11 4.03 -14.40
C PRO A 130 -3.93 2.83 -13.46
N SER A 131 -4.78 2.73 -12.44
CA SER A 131 -4.77 1.61 -11.50
C SER A 131 -4.92 0.28 -12.24
N THR A 132 -4.00 -0.64 -11.99
CA THR A 132 -4.03 -1.99 -12.58
C THR A 132 -5.05 -2.91 -11.89
N LYS A 133 -5.55 -2.51 -10.71
CA LYS A 133 -6.39 -3.32 -9.84
C LYS A 133 -7.57 -2.54 -9.30
N THR A 134 -8.66 -3.25 -8.99
CA THR A 134 -9.71 -2.73 -8.10
C THR A 134 -9.34 -3.06 -6.65
N VAL A 135 -9.32 -2.05 -5.77
CA VAL A 135 -8.91 -2.22 -4.36
C VAL A 135 -10.06 -1.87 -3.44
N ILE A 136 -10.38 -2.81 -2.53
CA ILE A 136 -11.52 -2.70 -1.61
C ILE A 136 -11.08 -3.05 -0.18
N THR A 137 -11.50 -2.27 0.82
CA THR A 137 -11.24 -2.56 2.24
C THR A 137 -12.08 -3.75 2.73
N VAL A 138 -11.45 -4.67 3.46
CA VAL A 138 -12.14 -5.80 4.12
C VAL A 138 -12.73 -5.38 5.46
N ASN A 139 -11.94 -4.65 6.24
CA ASN A 139 -12.31 -4.09 7.54
C ASN A 139 -11.95 -2.60 7.57
N SER A 140 -12.01 -1.98 8.75
CA SER A 140 -11.49 -0.61 8.93
C SER A 140 -10.00 -0.57 8.63
N VAL A 141 -9.58 0.40 7.81
CA VAL A 141 -8.20 0.58 7.35
C VAL A 141 -7.72 1.96 7.74
N GLN A 142 -6.53 2.05 8.32
CA GLN A 142 -5.79 3.29 8.47
C GLN A 142 -4.63 3.32 7.49
N ALA A 143 -4.47 4.43 6.80
CA ALA A 143 -3.42 4.60 5.80
C ALA A 143 -2.76 5.99 5.86
N ARG A 144 -1.55 6.07 5.30
CA ARG A 144 -0.87 7.34 4.99
C ARG A 144 -1.05 7.66 3.53
N ILE A 145 -1.41 8.91 3.23
CA ILE A 145 -1.57 9.40 1.86
C ILE A 145 -0.21 9.82 1.32
N ILE A 146 0.15 9.29 0.16
CA ILE A 146 1.33 9.71 -0.62
C ILE A 146 0.82 10.49 -1.84
N PRO A 147 0.87 11.84 -1.83
CA PRO A 147 0.39 12.63 -2.97
C PRO A 147 1.42 12.55 -4.11
N LEU A 148 1.01 12.00 -5.26
CA LEU A 148 1.92 11.71 -6.38
C LEU A 148 2.51 12.98 -7.00
N HIS A 149 1.76 14.08 -7.08
CA HIS A 149 2.28 15.37 -7.57
C HIS A 149 3.50 15.87 -6.79
N LYS A 150 3.63 15.53 -5.51
CA LYS A 150 4.83 15.84 -4.71
C LYS A 150 5.97 14.89 -5.03
N VAL A 151 5.66 13.62 -5.29
CA VAL A 151 6.66 12.63 -5.69
C VAL A 151 7.23 13.00 -7.05
N ASP A 152 6.40 13.33 -8.02
CA ASP A 152 6.79 13.77 -9.37
C ASP A 152 7.71 15.02 -9.34
N SER A 153 7.47 15.94 -8.41
CA SER A 153 8.32 17.12 -8.25
C SER A 153 9.68 16.78 -7.62
N PHE A 154 9.78 15.71 -6.84
CA PHE A 154 10.97 15.33 -6.09
C PHE A 154 11.87 14.35 -6.85
N VAL A 155 11.30 13.39 -7.57
CA VAL A 155 12.02 12.31 -8.26
C VAL A 155 13.10 12.84 -9.22
N PRO A 156 12.89 13.89 -10.04
CA PRO A 156 13.91 14.42 -10.94
C PRO A 156 15.17 14.92 -10.23
N HIS A 157 15.06 15.29 -8.94
CA HIS A 157 16.20 15.77 -8.14
C HIS A 157 16.99 14.66 -7.44
N LEU A 158 16.53 13.41 -7.54
CA LEU A 158 17.25 12.26 -6.99
C LEU A 158 18.51 11.95 -7.81
N PRO A 159 19.57 11.40 -7.19
CA PRO A 159 20.71 10.85 -7.91
C PRO A 159 20.29 9.82 -8.95
N GLN A 160 20.99 9.78 -10.12
CA GLN A 160 20.64 8.89 -11.23
C GLN A 160 20.51 7.42 -10.79
N ALA A 161 21.46 6.91 -10.00
CA ALA A 161 21.44 5.54 -9.52
C ALA A 161 20.16 5.20 -8.72
N LEU A 162 19.64 6.17 -7.93
CA LEU A 162 18.41 5.98 -7.17
C LEU A 162 17.18 6.01 -8.09
N ARG A 163 17.16 6.90 -9.09
CA ARG A 163 16.10 6.91 -10.12
C ARG A 163 16.05 5.61 -10.91
N ASP A 164 17.21 5.07 -11.30
CA ASP A 164 17.29 3.79 -12.00
C ASP A 164 16.80 2.63 -11.13
N THR A 165 17.07 2.67 -9.82
CA THR A 165 16.55 1.70 -8.86
C THR A 165 15.03 1.79 -8.76
N ILE A 166 14.48 3.01 -8.64
CA ILE A 166 13.02 3.23 -8.60
C ILE A 166 12.38 2.73 -9.89
N ARG A 167 12.94 3.12 -11.05
CA ARG A 167 12.49 2.66 -12.38
C ARG A 167 12.43 1.15 -12.47
N THR A 168 13.49 0.47 -12.08
CA THR A 168 13.57 -1.00 -12.10
C THR A 168 12.51 -1.64 -11.20
N ASN A 169 12.32 -1.10 -10.01
CA ASN A 169 11.30 -1.60 -9.07
C ASN A 169 9.88 -1.37 -9.58
N VAL A 170 9.59 -0.21 -10.18
CA VAL A 170 8.28 0.09 -10.78
C VAL A 170 7.99 -0.88 -11.94
N MET A 171 8.93 -1.05 -12.86
CA MET A 171 8.79 -1.97 -13.99
C MET A 171 8.55 -3.41 -13.52
N ARG A 172 9.29 -3.86 -12.52
CA ARG A 172 9.13 -5.19 -11.91
C ARG A 172 7.79 -5.35 -11.21
N THR A 173 7.33 -4.34 -10.47
CA THR A 173 6.05 -4.37 -9.75
C THR A 173 4.86 -4.42 -10.71
N LEU A 174 4.95 -3.73 -11.85
CA LEU A 174 3.90 -3.65 -12.86
C LEU A 174 4.02 -4.74 -13.95
N ASP A 175 5.09 -5.54 -13.92
CA ASP A 175 5.41 -6.54 -14.95
C ASP A 175 5.45 -5.94 -16.37
N ILE A 176 6.12 -4.78 -16.51
CA ILE A 176 6.26 -4.07 -17.79
C ILE A 176 7.74 -3.98 -18.21
N GLN A 177 7.97 -4.04 -19.52
CA GLN A 177 9.32 -4.00 -20.10
C GLN A 177 9.87 -2.57 -20.22
N GLN A 178 9.00 -1.57 -20.32
CA GLN A 178 9.36 -0.17 -20.51
C GLN A 178 8.37 0.74 -19.81
N LEU A 179 8.86 1.84 -19.25
CA LEU A 179 8.02 2.92 -18.75
C LEU A 179 7.61 3.85 -19.90
N PRO A 180 6.45 4.52 -19.81
CA PRO A 180 6.08 5.59 -20.72
C PRO A 180 7.18 6.65 -20.81
N LYS A 181 7.31 7.27 -21.99
CA LYS A 181 8.31 8.34 -22.19
C LYS A 181 8.02 9.53 -21.27
N GLY A 182 9.07 10.02 -20.61
CA GLY A 182 8.97 11.19 -19.73
C GLY A 182 8.64 10.88 -18.27
N VAL A 183 8.53 9.59 -17.91
CA VAL A 183 8.31 9.12 -16.54
C VAL A 183 9.62 8.56 -15.98
N LEU A 184 10.06 9.05 -14.78
CA LEU A 184 11.29 8.66 -14.06
C LEU A 184 12.57 8.88 -14.88
#